data_11ec2bb43592000578accf630fb29c85
#
_entry.id   11ec2bb43592000578accf630fb29c85
#
_cell.length_a   1.000
_cell.length_b   1.000
_cell.length_c   1.000
_cell.angle_alpha   90.00
_cell.angle_beta   90.00
_cell.angle_gamma   90.00
#
_symmetry.space_group_name_H-M   'P 1'
#
loop_
_entity.id
_entity.type
_entity.pdbx_description
1 polymer ?
#
loop_
_entity_poly.entity_id
_entity_poly.type
_entity_poly.pdbx_seq_one_letter_code
_entity_poly.pdbx_strand_id
1 'polypeptide(L)'
;MMRIYQWLTGCAALLCMNVALAAQPPDPLNSVLWDYTRNIFLGDVDYRFNPDVRVDVPAFAEDPTQVPITVDARALSGNIERIVVWADLNPIQHIFNYFPSELASPKVSLRIKVQQSTAIRAAVLTKTGEWHIGYAQLDAAGGGCTTPSMGNADPYWQSHLGEVKARRFAADDSEGARYKFRVIHPMDTGLVDAIPEFYLQQVELKGPEGTTVVRMELSPPVSENPVITFDLDDTRSGYTLWMRDNGGNEFEQTL
;
A
#
# COMPACT_ATOMS: atom_id res chain seq x y z
N MET A 1 -22.31 -36.33 -76.45
CA MET A 1 -21.93 -36.57 -75.03
C MET A 1 -21.20 -35.34 -74.50
N MET A 2 -21.87 -34.49 -73.78
CA MET A 2 -21.38 -33.22 -73.31
C MET A 2 -21.24 -33.31 -71.76
N ARG A 3 -20.03 -33.25 -71.24
CA ARG A 3 -19.73 -33.28 -69.78
C ARG A 3 -19.71 -31.83 -69.23
N ILE A 4 -20.68 -31.54 -68.40
CA ILE A 4 -20.78 -30.27 -67.66
C ILE A 4 -19.89 -30.36 -66.43
N TYR A 5 -18.85 -29.52 -66.35
CA TYR A 5 -18.04 -29.31 -65.12
C TYR A 5 -18.71 -28.25 -64.27
N GLN A 6 -19.18 -28.65 -63.06
CA GLN A 6 -19.63 -27.71 -62.05
C GLN A 6 -18.42 -27.23 -61.24
N TRP A 7 -18.18 -25.92 -61.24
CA TRP A 7 -17.22 -25.26 -60.39
C TRP A 7 -17.91 -24.93 -59.06
N LEU A 8 -17.50 -25.60 -58.00
CA LEU A 8 -17.84 -25.24 -56.61
C LEU A 8 -16.86 -24.15 -56.13
N THR A 9 -17.29 -22.90 -56.10
CA THR A 9 -16.63 -21.78 -55.48
C THR A 9 -16.93 -21.82 -53.99
N GLY A 10 -15.98 -22.35 -53.18
CA GLY A 10 -16.03 -22.27 -51.71
C GLY A 10 -15.67 -20.86 -51.23
N CYS A 11 -16.67 -20.11 -50.73
CA CYS A 11 -16.45 -18.87 -49.99
C CYS A 11 -15.91 -19.21 -48.59
N ALA A 12 -14.60 -19.05 -48.36
CA ALA A 12 -14.01 -19.06 -47.04
C ALA A 12 -14.34 -17.73 -46.36
N ALA A 13 -15.33 -17.73 -45.47
CA ALA A 13 -15.60 -16.60 -44.60
C ALA A 13 -14.49 -16.51 -43.54
N LEU A 14 -13.56 -15.56 -43.68
CA LEU A 14 -12.65 -15.18 -42.64
C LEU A 14 -13.45 -14.50 -41.52
N LEU A 15 -13.67 -15.18 -40.38
CA LEU A 15 -14.11 -14.59 -39.15
C LEU A 15 -12.93 -13.75 -38.60
N CYS A 16 -12.93 -12.45 -38.86
CA CYS A 16 -12.09 -11.51 -38.09
C CYS A 16 -12.66 -11.43 -36.68
N MET A 17 -12.06 -12.18 -35.74
CA MET A 17 -12.25 -11.92 -34.31
C MET A 17 -11.68 -10.54 -34.02
N ASN A 18 -12.56 -9.54 -33.92
CA ASN A 18 -12.20 -8.26 -33.29
C ASN A 18 -12.01 -8.52 -31.80
N VAL A 19 -10.75 -8.66 -31.36
CA VAL A 19 -10.41 -8.54 -29.95
C VAL A 19 -10.63 -7.06 -29.62
N ALA A 20 -11.81 -6.75 -29.08
CA ALA A 20 -12.02 -5.44 -28.47
C ALA A 20 -11.07 -5.34 -27.26
N LEU A 21 -9.98 -4.58 -27.37
CA LEU A 21 -9.26 -4.13 -26.19
C LEU A 21 -10.29 -3.37 -25.34
N ALA A 22 -10.61 -3.92 -24.18
CA ALA A 22 -11.46 -3.21 -23.23
C ALA A 22 -10.75 -1.91 -22.86
N ALA A 23 -11.40 -0.77 -23.11
CA ALA A 23 -10.85 0.51 -22.71
C ALA A 23 -10.71 0.53 -21.17
N GLN A 24 -9.57 0.95 -20.68
CA GLN A 24 -9.34 1.09 -19.25
C GLN A 24 -10.39 2.03 -18.62
N PRO A 25 -10.92 1.72 -17.42
CA PRO A 25 -11.93 2.57 -16.81
C PRO A 25 -11.38 3.96 -16.49
N PRO A 26 -12.17 5.05 -16.70
CA PRO A 26 -11.74 6.40 -16.38
C PRO A 26 -11.52 6.57 -14.89
N ASP A 27 -10.58 7.44 -14.52
CA ASP A 27 -10.32 7.76 -13.11
C ASP A 27 -11.51 8.46 -12.45
N PRO A 28 -12.09 7.91 -11.38
CA PRO A 28 -13.21 8.53 -10.67
C PRO A 28 -12.91 9.89 -10.02
N LEU A 29 -11.62 10.18 -9.74
CA LEU A 29 -11.18 11.42 -9.13
C LEU A 29 -10.62 12.44 -10.14
N ASN A 30 -10.49 12.07 -11.42
CA ASN A 30 -9.90 12.90 -12.48
C ASN A 30 -8.52 13.47 -12.10
N SER A 31 -7.69 12.69 -11.41
CA SER A 31 -6.35 13.11 -11.02
C SER A 31 -5.46 13.31 -12.25
N VAL A 32 -4.78 14.44 -12.32
CA VAL A 32 -3.89 14.78 -13.44
C VAL A 32 -2.68 13.84 -13.58
N LEU A 33 -2.33 13.11 -12.54
CA LEU A 33 -1.23 12.14 -12.54
C LEU A 33 -1.70 10.69 -12.56
N TRP A 34 -3.00 10.42 -12.66
CA TRP A 34 -3.52 9.05 -12.62
C TRP A 34 -2.82 8.12 -13.61
N ASP A 35 -2.79 8.47 -14.90
CA ASP A 35 -2.19 7.61 -15.93
C ASP A 35 -0.71 7.36 -15.69
N TYR A 36 0.00 8.36 -15.18
CA TYR A 36 1.41 8.26 -14.85
C TYR A 36 1.64 7.33 -13.64
N THR A 37 0.93 7.55 -12.52
CA THR A 37 1.09 6.75 -11.30
C THR A 37 0.61 5.33 -11.50
N ARG A 38 -0.54 5.14 -12.17
CA ARG A 38 -1.03 3.82 -12.56
C ARG A 38 0.04 3.04 -13.35
N ASN A 39 0.65 3.67 -14.34
CA ASN A 39 1.67 3.01 -15.15
C ASN A 39 2.91 2.62 -14.35
N ILE A 40 3.33 3.46 -13.39
CA ILE A 40 4.47 3.15 -12.50
C ILE A 40 4.17 1.97 -11.58
N PHE A 41 2.99 1.95 -10.94
CA PHE A 41 2.69 1.00 -9.86
C PHE A 41 2.04 -0.29 -10.35
N LEU A 42 1.31 -0.25 -11.47
CA LEU A 42 0.61 -1.41 -12.01
C LEU A 42 1.18 -1.87 -13.35
N GLY A 43 1.69 -0.93 -14.17
CA GLY A 43 2.10 -1.22 -15.53
C GLY A 43 0.90 -1.33 -16.49
N ASP A 44 1.08 -2.11 -17.56
CA ASP A 44 0.04 -2.34 -18.56
C ASP A 44 -0.74 -3.62 -18.23
N VAL A 45 -1.58 -3.50 -17.20
CA VAL A 45 -2.44 -4.60 -16.72
C VAL A 45 -3.89 -4.15 -16.66
N ASP A 46 -4.80 -5.11 -16.75
CA ASP A 46 -6.22 -4.86 -16.53
C ASP A 46 -6.48 -4.62 -15.04
N TYR A 47 -7.31 -3.64 -14.74
CA TYR A 47 -7.73 -3.30 -13.40
C TYR A 47 -9.19 -2.85 -13.37
N ARG A 48 -9.76 -2.82 -12.18
CA ARG A 48 -11.09 -2.24 -11.95
C ARG A 48 -11.11 -1.42 -10.66
N PHE A 49 -11.82 -0.31 -10.66
CA PHE A 49 -12.20 0.37 -9.41
C PHE A 49 -13.22 -0.49 -8.68
N ASN A 50 -12.98 -0.71 -7.38
CA ASN A 50 -13.83 -1.61 -6.59
C ASN A 50 -14.08 -1.00 -5.20
N PRO A 51 -15.34 -0.75 -4.80
CA PRO A 51 -15.69 -0.23 -3.49
C PRO A 51 -15.37 -1.19 -2.33
N ASP A 52 -15.12 -2.48 -2.62
CA ASP A 52 -14.64 -3.46 -1.64
C ASP A 52 -13.21 -3.20 -1.18
N VAL A 53 -12.46 -2.36 -1.89
CA VAL A 53 -11.18 -1.79 -1.44
C VAL A 53 -11.47 -0.42 -0.85
N ARG A 54 -11.59 -0.34 0.46
CA ARG A 54 -11.83 0.94 1.14
C ARG A 54 -10.52 1.62 1.50
N VAL A 55 -10.48 2.93 1.25
CA VAL A 55 -9.40 3.83 1.65
C VAL A 55 -10.00 4.89 2.54
N ASP A 56 -9.79 4.75 3.85
CA ASP A 56 -10.31 5.69 4.83
C ASP A 56 -9.23 6.74 5.14
N VAL A 57 -9.54 8.00 4.89
CA VAL A 57 -8.71 9.17 5.19
C VAL A 57 -9.60 10.26 5.78
N PRO A 58 -9.07 11.22 6.56
CA PRO A 58 -9.83 12.40 6.94
C PRO A 58 -10.17 13.25 5.69
N ALA A 59 -11.28 13.97 5.72
CA ALA A 59 -11.63 14.88 4.62
C ALA A 59 -10.58 15.99 4.44
N PHE A 60 -9.95 16.42 5.55
CA PHE A 60 -8.88 17.42 5.57
C PHE A 60 -7.76 17.00 6.52
N ALA A 61 -6.52 17.14 6.06
CA ALA A 61 -5.31 16.90 6.85
C ALA A 61 -4.99 18.13 7.71
N GLU A 62 -5.39 18.12 8.98
CA GLU A 62 -5.04 19.18 9.94
C GLU A 62 -3.53 19.26 10.17
N ASP A 63 -2.89 18.10 10.26
CA ASP A 63 -1.43 17.96 10.29
C ASP A 63 -0.97 17.13 9.09
N PRO A 64 -0.43 17.77 8.03
CA PRO A 64 0.00 17.08 6.83
C PRO A 64 1.22 16.17 7.03
N THR A 65 1.87 16.20 8.21
CA THR A 65 2.97 15.31 8.56
C THR A 65 2.50 14.01 9.23
N GLN A 66 1.22 13.94 9.68
CA GLN A 66 0.68 12.85 10.52
C GLN A 66 -0.73 12.41 10.09
N VAL A 67 -1.00 12.34 8.80
CA VAL A 67 -2.34 11.99 8.27
C VAL A 67 -2.64 10.50 8.49
N PRO A 68 -3.67 10.14 9.25
CA PRO A 68 -4.06 8.75 9.43
C PRO A 68 -4.70 8.21 8.16
N ILE A 69 -4.29 7.01 7.74
CA ILE A 69 -4.94 6.26 6.67
C ILE A 69 -5.22 4.84 7.10
N THR A 70 -6.32 4.28 6.58
CA THR A 70 -6.63 2.85 6.69
C THR A 70 -6.97 2.33 5.30
N VAL A 71 -6.35 1.23 4.92
CA VAL A 71 -6.75 0.44 3.76
C VAL A 71 -7.39 -0.84 4.26
N ASP A 72 -8.59 -1.13 3.78
CA ASP A 72 -9.38 -2.30 4.17
C ASP A 72 -9.90 -3.01 2.93
N ALA A 73 -9.33 -4.17 2.63
CA ALA A 73 -9.70 -5.02 1.51
C ALA A 73 -10.38 -6.34 1.95
N ARG A 74 -10.88 -6.42 3.20
CA ARG A 74 -11.51 -7.64 3.75
C ARG A 74 -12.79 -8.04 3.02
N ALA A 75 -13.46 -7.09 2.37
CA ALA A 75 -14.65 -7.37 1.58
C ALA A 75 -14.34 -8.04 0.22
N LEU A 76 -13.08 -8.02 -0.23
CA LEU A 76 -12.68 -8.77 -1.42
C LEU A 76 -12.72 -10.27 -1.13
N SER A 77 -13.45 -10.99 -1.98
CA SER A 77 -13.40 -12.45 -1.96
C SER A 77 -12.08 -12.92 -2.58
N GLY A 78 -11.33 -13.73 -1.86
CA GLY A 78 -10.10 -14.34 -2.35
C GLY A 78 -8.86 -13.94 -1.56
N ASN A 79 -7.82 -14.73 -1.72
CA ASN A 79 -6.55 -14.49 -1.05
C ASN A 79 -5.85 -13.29 -1.70
N ILE A 80 -5.48 -12.32 -0.89
CA ILE A 80 -4.74 -11.15 -1.31
C ILE A 80 -3.26 -11.51 -1.41
N GLU A 81 -2.63 -11.15 -2.54
CA GLU A 81 -1.20 -11.29 -2.73
C GLU A 81 -0.46 -10.08 -2.16
N ARG A 82 -0.93 -8.87 -2.54
CA ARG A 82 -0.35 -7.61 -2.05
C ARG A 82 -1.31 -6.43 -2.18
N ILE A 83 -1.03 -5.41 -1.40
CA ILE A 83 -1.64 -4.09 -1.49
C ILE A 83 -0.53 -3.07 -1.75
N VAL A 84 -0.68 -2.24 -2.77
CA VAL A 84 0.22 -1.13 -3.11
C VAL A 84 -0.51 0.17 -2.83
N VAL A 85 0.10 1.07 -2.05
CA VAL A 85 -0.51 2.35 -1.68
C VAL A 85 0.37 3.52 -2.10
N TRP A 86 -0.27 4.52 -2.73
CA TRP A 86 0.42 5.74 -3.17
C TRP A 86 -0.47 6.98 -3.07
N ALA A 87 0.16 8.16 -3.12
CA ALA A 87 -0.49 9.45 -3.21
C ALA A 87 -0.11 10.10 -4.55
N ASP A 88 -1.11 10.39 -5.40
CA ASP A 88 -0.88 10.82 -6.79
C ASP A 88 0.02 12.06 -6.89
N LEU A 89 -0.17 13.05 -6.01
CA LEU A 89 0.49 14.35 -6.08
C LEU A 89 1.61 14.55 -5.04
N ASN A 90 1.99 13.50 -4.31
CA ASN A 90 3.18 13.59 -3.46
C ASN A 90 4.46 13.58 -4.30
N PRO A 91 5.53 14.28 -3.89
CA PRO A 91 6.83 14.24 -4.58
C PRO A 91 7.44 12.83 -4.58
N ILE A 92 7.28 12.09 -3.49
CA ILE A 92 7.52 10.65 -3.40
C ILE A 92 6.15 10.00 -3.32
N GLN A 93 5.69 9.44 -4.43
CA GLN A 93 4.31 8.97 -4.58
C GLN A 93 4.05 7.65 -3.84
N HIS A 94 4.96 6.69 -3.93
CA HIS A 94 4.84 5.42 -3.22
C HIS A 94 4.85 5.64 -1.71
N ILE A 95 3.94 4.97 -1.00
CA ILE A 95 3.84 5.05 0.46
C ILE A 95 4.26 3.72 1.07
N PHE A 96 3.58 2.63 0.69
CA PHE A 96 3.96 1.29 1.14
C PHE A 96 3.41 0.18 0.25
N ASN A 97 4.04 -0.97 0.33
CA ASN A 97 3.49 -2.26 -0.05
C ASN A 97 3.16 -3.06 1.22
N TYR A 98 2.05 -3.79 1.20
CA TYR A 98 1.64 -4.70 2.27
C TYR A 98 1.39 -6.09 1.71
N PHE A 99 2.02 -7.10 2.29
CA PHE A 99 1.94 -8.49 1.87
C PHE A 99 1.41 -9.33 3.04
N PRO A 100 0.10 -9.54 3.12
CA PRO A 100 -0.49 -10.39 4.14
C PRO A 100 -0.29 -11.88 3.79
N SER A 101 0.00 -12.71 4.79
CA SER A 101 -0.21 -14.16 4.67
C SER A 101 -1.69 -14.50 4.88
N GLU A 102 -2.03 -15.78 4.84
CA GLU A 102 -3.39 -16.26 5.15
C GLU A 102 -3.81 -16.03 6.62
N LEU A 103 -2.84 -15.80 7.51
CA LEU A 103 -3.08 -15.47 8.91
C LEU A 103 -3.26 -13.97 9.15
N ALA A 104 -2.99 -13.13 8.16
CA ALA A 104 -3.06 -11.68 8.30
C ALA A 104 -4.26 -11.12 7.53
N SER A 105 -5.05 -10.32 8.22
CA SER A 105 -6.15 -9.60 7.59
C SER A 105 -5.61 -8.62 6.53
N PRO A 106 -6.26 -8.50 5.36
CA PRO A 106 -5.90 -7.49 4.36
C PRO A 106 -6.40 -6.09 4.76
N LYS A 107 -6.14 -5.73 6.01
CA LYS A 107 -6.44 -4.43 6.61
C LYS A 107 -5.21 -3.90 7.31
N VAL A 108 -4.81 -2.67 6.97
CA VAL A 108 -3.65 -2.03 7.57
C VAL A 108 -3.92 -0.55 7.79
N SER A 109 -3.46 -0.01 8.92
CA SER A 109 -3.57 1.41 9.24
C SER A 109 -2.21 1.95 9.64
N LEU A 110 -1.90 3.15 9.16
CA LEU A 110 -0.70 3.90 9.56
C LEU A 110 -0.91 5.41 9.36
N ARG A 111 0.13 6.21 9.56
CA ARG A 111 0.11 7.64 9.26
C ARG A 111 1.10 7.97 8.16
N ILE A 112 0.73 8.95 7.34
CA ILE A 112 1.53 9.40 6.18
C ILE A 112 1.76 10.90 6.20
N LYS A 113 2.77 11.32 5.43
CA LYS A 113 3.03 12.71 5.08
C LYS A 113 2.41 13.02 3.72
N VAL A 114 1.77 14.16 3.61
CA VAL A 114 1.23 14.64 2.32
C VAL A 114 1.72 16.04 2.02
N GLN A 115 2.12 16.26 0.75
CA GLN A 115 2.66 17.56 0.32
C GLN A 115 1.59 18.55 -0.07
N GLN A 116 0.43 18.08 -0.50
CA GLN A 116 -0.70 18.88 -0.97
C GLN A 116 -1.97 18.01 -1.02
N SER A 117 -3.12 18.64 -1.29
CA SER A 117 -4.35 17.90 -1.58
C SER A 117 -4.10 16.90 -2.70
N THR A 118 -4.51 15.64 -2.51
CA THR A 118 -4.13 14.53 -3.39
C THR A 118 -5.14 13.39 -3.33
N ALA A 119 -5.21 12.60 -4.38
CA ALA A 119 -5.84 11.29 -4.34
C ALA A 119 -4.89 10.29 -3.63
N ILE A 120 -5.44 9.56 -2.67
CA ILE A 120 -4.80 8.38 -2.07
C ILE A 120 -5.37 7.15 -2.76
N ARG A 121 -4.51 6.28 -3.23
CA ARG A 121 -4.86 5.06 -3.97
C ARG A 121 -4.38 3.83 -3.22
N ALA A 122 -5.19 2.78 -3.27
CA ALA A 122 -4.81 1.44 -2.84
C ALA A 122 -5.13 0.44 -3.94
N ALA A 123 -4.13 -0.17 -4.52
CA ALA A 123 -4.30 -1.23 -5.51
C ALA A 123 -4.03 -2.58 -4.86
N VAL A 124 -4.99 -3.47 -4.95
CA VAL A 124 -4.98 -4.80 -4.35
C VAL A 124 -4.85 -5.84 -5.45
N LEU A 125 -3.77 -6.61 -5.42
CA LEU A 125 -3.58 -7.79 -6.26
C LEU A 125 -4.09 -9.03 -5.52
N THR A 126 -5.00 -9.75 -6.15
CA THR A 126 -5.43 -11.06 -5.68
C THR A 126 -4.49 -12.16 -6.16
N LYS A 127 -4.44 -13.30 -5.50
CA LYS A 127 -3.70 -14.49 -5.98
C LYS A 127 -4.21 -15.05 -7.32
N THR A 128 -5.39 -14.62 -7.76
CA THR A 128 -5.92 -14.92 -9.11
C THR A 128 -5.39 -13.99 -10.19
N GLY A 129 -4.59 -12.98 -9.83
CA GLY A 129 -3.99 -12.03 -10.77
C GLY A 129 -4.87 -10.83 -11.11
N GLU A 130 -5.99 -10.62 -10.40
CA GLU A 130 -6.90 -9.49 -10.62
C GLU A 130 -6.48 -8.28 -9.78
N TRP A 131 -6.48 -7.08 -10.41
CA TRP A 131 -6.23 -5.82 -9.73
C TRP A 131 -7.53 -5.07 -9.40
N HIS A 132 -7.70 -4.73 -8.13
CA HIS A 132 -8.81 -3.95 -7.61
C HIS A 132 -8.29 -2.66 -7.00
N ILE A 133 -8.87 -1.52 -7.36
CA ILE A 133 -8.38 -0.21 -6.93
C ILE A 133 -9.44 0.50 -6.08
N GLY A 134 -9.07 0.79 -4.85
CA GLY A 134 -9.75 1.73 -3.98
C GLY A 134 -9.09 3.10 -4.01
N TYR A 135 -9.84 4.13 -3.65
CA TYR A 135 -9.36 5.51 -3.68
C TYR A 135 -10.10 6.40 -2.68
N ALA A 136 -9.44 7.46 -2.26
CA ALA A 136 -10.06 8.55 -1.52
C ALA A 136 -9.42 9.88 -1.90
N GLN A 137 -10.20 10.97 -1.89
CA GLN A 137 -9.67 12.33 -1.99
C GLN A 137 -9.31 12.83 -0.59
N LEU A 138 -8.13 13.41 -0.47
CA LEU A 138 -7.63 14.03 0.75
C LEU A 138 -7.29 15.49 0.47
N ASP A 139 -7.86 16.40 1.23
CA ASP A 139 -7.49 17.80 1.21
C ASP A 139 -6.44 18.11 2.29
N ALA A 140 -5.45 18.94 1.95
CA ALA A 140 -4.36 19.31 2.85
C ALA A 140 -3.85 20.72 2.56
N ALA A 141 -3.47 21.44 3.61
CA ALA A 141 -2.79 22.73 3.48
C ALA A 141 -1.39 22.59 2.86
N GLY A 142 -0.76 21.42 3.05
CA GLY A 142 0.49 21.05 2.39
C GLY A 142 1.73 21.13 3.28
N GLY A 143 2.88 20.77 2.69
CA GLY A 143 4.19 20.87 3.34
C GLY A 143 4.64 19.64 4.15
N GLY A 144 3.81 18.58 4.24
CA GLY A 144 4.15 17.43 5.09
C GLY A 144 5.43 16.69 4.69
N CYS A 145 5.69 16.56 3.39
CA CYS A 145 6.90 15.87 2.90
C CYS A 145 8.18 16.72 2.99
N THR A 146 8.04 18.06 3.05
CA THR A 146 9.17 19.01 3.12
C THR A 146 9.35 19.62 4.51
N THR A 147 8.64 19.12 5.52
CA THR A 147 8.84 19.47 6.92
C THR A 147 9.90 18.54 7.53
N PRO A 148 10.96 19.07 8.16
CA PRO A 148 11.93 18.26 8.89
C PRO A 148 11.25 17.43 9.97
N SER A 149 11.76 16.23 10.24
CA SER A 149 11.30 15.47 11.39
C SER A 149 11.56 16.24 12.69
N MET A 150 10.67 16.13 13.66
CA MET A 150 10.85 16.72 15.00
C MET A 150 12.12 16.21 15.67
N GLY A 151 12.49 14.97 15.36
CA GLY A 151 13.71 14.34 15.82
C GLY A 151 14.99 15.07 15.44
N ASN A 152 15.02 15.82 14.35
CA ASN A 152 16.20 16.62 13.97
C ASN A 152 16.49 17.76 14.96
N ALA A 153 15.50 18.22 15.71
CA ALA A 153 15.65 19.23 16.75
C ALA A 153 15.94 18.62 18.14
N ASP A 154 15.70 17.33 18.33
CA ASP A 154 15.87 16.62 19.61
C ASP A 154 16.74 15.37 19.41
N PRO A 155 17.92 15.28 20.05
CA PRO A 155 18.80 14.12 19.95
C PRO A 155 18.20 12.82 20.56
N TYR A 156 17.01 12.86 21.15
CA TYR A 156 16.36 11.71 21.77
C TYR A 156 16.26 10.51 20.83
N TRP A 157 15.82 10.71 19.60
CA TRP A 157 15.64 9.61 18.65
C TRP A 157 16.96 8.89 18.32
N GLN A 158 18.09 9.60 18.31
CA GLN A 158 19.40 9.01 18.01
C GLN A 158 19.79 7.93 19.02
N SER A 159 19.47 8.15 20.30
CA SER A 159 19.74 7.17 21.36
C SER A 159 18.64 6.09 21.51
N HIS A 160 17.49 6.30 20.87
CA HIS A 160 16.31 5.41 20.95
C HIS A 160 15.88 4.88 19.57
N LEU A 161 16.74 5.03 18.54
CA LEU A 161 16.46 4.57 17.19
C LEU A 161 16.08 3.08 17.20
N GLY A 162 14.93 2.76 16.60
CA GLY A 162 14.41 1.41 16.54
C GLY A 162 13.70 0.92 17.80
N GLU A 163 13.62 1.74 18.88
CA GLU A 163 12.83 1.38 20.07
C GLU A 163 11.36 1.18 19.69
N VAL A 164 10.79 0.04 20.12
CA VAL A 164 9.42 -0.34 19.81
C VAL A 164 8.56 -0.28 21.07
N LYS A 165 7.38 0.34 20.93
CA LYS A 165 6.28 0.19 21.90
C LYS A 165 5.11 -0.48 21.19
N ALA A 166 4.81 -1.70 21.60
CA ALA A 166 3.74 -2.51 21.01
C ALA A 166 2.64 -2.83 22.03
N ARG A 167 1.44 -3.01 21.50
CA ARG A 167 0.27 -3.52 22.24
C ARG A 167 -0.52 -4.48 21.36
N ARG A 168 -1.04 -5.52 22.01
CA ARG A 168 -1.97 -6.48 21.45
C ARG A 168 -3.36 -6.26 22.03
N PHE A 169 -4.37 -6.27 21.17
CA PHE A 169 -5.78 -6.13 21.52
C PHE A 169 -6.56 -7.30 20.89
N ALA A 170 -7.80 -7.51 21.33
CA ALA A 170 -8.73 -8.32 20.55
C ALA A 170 -9.04 -7.60 19.23
N ALA A 171 -9.15 -8.33 18.12
CA ALA A 171 -9.60 -7.76 16.86
C ALA A 171 -11.09 -7.42 16.94
N ASP A 172 -11.53 -6.35 16.25
CA ASP A 172 -12.90 -5.84 16.37
C ASP A 172 -13.94 -6.82 15.80
N ASP A 173 -13.59 -7.52 14.72
CA ASP A 173 -14.54 -8.27 13.89
C ASP A 173 -14.17 -9.76 13.74
N SER A 174 -13.18 -10.27 14.51
CA SER A 174 -12.74 -11.65 14.43
C SER A 174 -12.31 -12.19 15.79
N GLU A 175 -12.17 -13.51 15.92
CA GLU A 175 -11.56 -14.13 17.10
C GLU A 175 -10.04 -13.90 17.19
N GLY A 176 -9.48 -13.12 16.25
CA GLY A 176 -8.05 -12.86 16.12
C GLY A 176 -7.49 -11.79 17.05
N ALA A 177 -6.32 -11.31 16.72
CA ALA A 177 -5.61 -10.29 17.49
C ALA A 177 -5.24 -9.08 16.64
N ARG A 178 -5.42 -7.89 17.19
CA ARG A 178 -4.92 -6.62 16.64
C ARG A 178 -3.58 -6.29 17.24
N TYR A 179 -2.60 -6.06 16.42
CA TYR A 179 -1.28 -5.57 16.80
C TYR A 179 -1.14 -4.10 16.41
N LYS A 180 -0.80 -3.27 17.39
CA LYS A 180 -0.47 -1.87 17.19
C LYS A 180 0.89 -1.61 17.78
N PHE A 181 1.82 -1.10 16.98
CA PHE A 181 3.16 -0.75 17.46
C PHE A 181 3.57 0.62 16.93
N ARG A 182 4.44 1.26 17.69
CA ARG A 182 5.15 2.47 17.33
C ARG A 182 6.64 2.21 17.38
N VAL A 183 7.36 2.71 16.39
CA VAL A 183 8.82 2.64 16.30
C VAL A 183 9.39 4.05 16.43
N ILE A 184 10.50 4.24 17.12
CA ILE A 184 11.23 5.50 17.09
C ILE A 184 12.10 5.54 15.84
N HIS A 185 11.72 6.37 14.88
CA HIS A 185 12.44 6.56 13.61
C HIS A 185 12.04 7.90 12.98
N PRO A 186 13.00 8.73 12.48
CA PRO A 186 12.69 10.05 11.94
C PRO A 186 11.89 10.02 10.63
N MET A 187 12.03 8.96 9.82
CA MET A 187 11.36 8.84 8.53
C MET A 187 11.60 10.06 7.62
N ASP A 188 12.83 10.54 7.55
CA ASP A 188 13.20 11.70 6.74
C ASP A 188 13.07 11.40 5.25
N THR A 189 12.49 12.36 4.51
CA THR A 189 12.15 12.17 3.10
C THR A 189 13.30 12.45 2.13
N GLY A 190 14.37 13.11 2.59
CA GLY A 190 15.41 13.62 1.71
C GLY A 190 15.01 14.87 0.91
N LEU A 191 13.82 15.42 1.13
CA LEU A 191 13.30 16.61 0.43
C LEU A 191 13.54 17.90 1.20
N VAL A 192 14.09 17.80 2.39
CA VAL A 192 14.51 18.94 3.22
C VAL A 192 15.99 19.19 2.99
N ASP A 193 16.37 20.46 2.78
CA ASP A 193 17.76 20.83 2.53
C ASP A 193 18.69 20.33 3.66
N ALA A 194 19.82 19.75 3.27
CA ALA A 194 20.84 19.17 4.14
C ALA A 194 20.40 17.98 5.02
N ILE A 195 19.18 17.46 4.85
CA ILE A 195 18.70 16.27 5.54
C ILE A 195 18.55 15.13 4.52
N PRO A 196 19.43 14.10 4.53
CA PRO A 196 19.31 12.96 3.64
C PRO A 196 18.07 12.12 3.97
N GLU A 197 17.60 11.32 3.02
CA GLU A 197 16.55 10.36 3.29
C GLU A 197 17.03 9.33 4.32
N PHE A 198 16.21 9.11 5.34
CA PHE A 198 16.45 8.10 6.35
C PHE A 198 15.13 7.56 6.88
N TYR A 199 14.79 6.32 6.50
CA TYR A 199 13.47 5.74 6.74
C TYR A 199 13.52 4.23 6.95
N LEU A 200 12.53 3.70 7.67
CA LEU A 200 12.29 2.26 7.74
C LEU A 200 11.86 1.77 6.36
N GLN A 201 12.66 0.85 5.78
CA GLN A 201 12.46 0.31 4.46
C GLN A 201 11.62 -0.97 4.48
N GLN A 202 11.79 -1.78 5.53
CA GLN A 202 11.14 -3.08 5.64
C GLN A 202 10.65 -3.33 7.06
N VAL A 203 9.47 -3.91 7.17
CA VAL A 203 8.87 -4.37 8.43
C VAL A 203 8.31 -5.77 8.20
N GLU A 204 8.67 -6.72 9.06
CA GLU A 204 8.14 -8.07 9.04
C GLU A 204 7.60 -8.46 10.42
N LEU A 205 6.45 -9.10 10.44
CA LEU A 205 5.97 -9.84 11.58
C LEU A 205 6.20 -11.32 11.33
N LYS A 206 6.98 -11.95 12.18
CA LYS A 206 7.30 -13.38 12.13
C LYS A 206 6.51 -14.11 13.22
N GLY A 207 5.90 -15.22 12.85
CA GLY A 207 5.24 -16.12 13.81
C GLY A 207 6.24 -16.84 14.71
N PRO A 208 5.75 -17.55 15.73
CA PRO A 208 6.60 -18.28 16.69
C PRO A 208 7.56 -19.29 16.04
N GLU A 209 7.23 -19.75 14.83
CA GLU A 209 8.02 -20.72 14.05
C GLU A 209 8.99 -20.03 13.08
N GLY A 210 9.10 -18.69 13.13
CA GLY A 210 9.96 -17.89 12.25
C GLY A 210 9.37 -17.60 10.85
N THR A 211 8.15 -18.07 10.56
CA THR A 211 7.49 -17.81 9.27
C THR A 211 6.99 -16.37 9.21
N THR A 212 7.27 -15.66 8.15
CA THR A 212 6.76 -14.29 7.93
C THR A 212 5.25 -14.33 7.70
N VAL A 213 4.50 -13.63 8.57
CA VAL A 213 3.04 -13.53 8.55
C VAL A 213 2.58 -12.22 7.90
N VAL A 214 3.31 -11.14 8.15
CA VAL A 214 3.15 -9.85 7.51
C VAL A 214 4.50 -9.37 7.03
N ARG A 215 4.57 -8.87 5.79
CA ARG A 215 5.70 -8.09 5.29
C ARG A 215 5.20 -6.76 4.77
N MET A 216 5.90 -5.69 5.10
CA MET A 216 5.67 -4.36 4.55
C MET A 216 6.97 -3.82 3.98
N GLU A 217 6.85 -3.12 2.87
CA GLU A 217 7.90 -2.28 2.31
C GLU A 217 7.41 -0.83 2.40
N LEU A 218 8.15 0.00 3.10
CA LEU A 218 7.78 1.37 3.38
C LEU A 218 8.60 2.33 2.52
N SER A 219 8.07 3.54 2.36
CA SER A 219 8.77 4.66 1.71
C SER A 219 8.79 5.89 2.63
N PRO A 220 9.62 6.89 2.31
CA PRO A 220 9.80 8.08 3.15
C PRO A 220 8.52 8.86 3.50
N PRO A 221 7.41 8.85 2.70
CA PRO A 221 6.16 9.50 3.07
C PRO A 221 5.41 8.87 4.27
N VAL A 222 5.85 7.74 4.80
CA VAL A 222 5.35 7.29 6.10
C VAL A 222 5.78 8.29 7.17
N SER A 223 4.89 8.59 8.11
CA SER A 223 5.12 9.63 9.13
C SER A 223 6.25 9.28 10.10
N GLU A 224 6.85 10.31 10.68
CA GLU A 224 7.81 10.18 11.79
C GLU A 224 7.25 9.32 12.92
N ASN A 225 8.10 8.52 13.54
CA ASN A 225 7.74 7.57 14.60
C ASN A 225 6.52 6.72 14.21
N PRO A 226 6.64 5.92 13.12
CA PRO A 226 5.51 5.23 12.53
C PRO A 226 4.71 4.43 13.55
N VAL A 227 3.39 4.64 13.50
CA VAL A 227 2.42 3.83 14.23
C VAL A 227 1.71 2.96 13.22
N ILE A 228 1.93 1.67 13.28
CA ILE A 228 1.36 0.69 12.36
C ILE A 228 0.38 -0.22 13.11
N THR A 229 -0.76 -0.50 12.48
CA THR A 229 -1.78 -1.39 13.03
C THR A 229 -2.20 -2.39 11.96
N PHE A 230 -2.23 -3.67 12.32
CA PHE A 230 -2.77 -4.75 11.49
C PHE A 230 -3.44 -5.81 12.37
N ASP A 231 -4.35 -6.57 11.77
CA ASP A 231 -5.09 -7.63 12.43
C ASP A 231 -4.61 -9.01 11.93
N LEU A 232 -4.53 -9.98 12.84
CA LEU A 232 -4.26 -11.36 12.52
C LEU A 232 -5.48 -12.20 12.88
N ASP A 233 -5.82 -13.16 12.04
CA ASP A 233 -6.82 -14.19 12.30
C ASP A 233 -6.19 -15.34 13.12
N ASP A 234 -5.41 -14.95 14.13
CA ASP A 234 -4.65 -15.85 15.01
C ASP A 234 -4.57 -15.26 16.42
N THR A 235 -4.71 -16.12 17.42
CA THR A 235 -4.65 -15.75 18.85
C THR A 235 -3.34 -16.16 19.53
N ARG A 236 -2.45 -16.85 18.83
CA ARG A 236 -1.13 -17.26 19.37
C ARG A 236 -0.33 -16.05 19.85
N SER A 237 0.64 -16.28 20.71
CA SER A 237 1.61 -15.31 21.21
C SER A 237 3.02 -15.67 20.71
N GLY A 238 4.01 -14.80 20.99
CA GLY A 238 5.39 -15.06 20.61
C GLY A 238 5.72 -14.66 19.18
N TYR A 239 5.00 -13.67 18.66
CA TYR A 239 5.35 -13.02 17.41
C TYR A 239 6.58 -12.15 17.60
N THR A 240 7.41 -12.07 16.56
CA THR A 240 8.60 -11.21 16.52
C THR A 240 8.46 -10.20 15.42
N LEU A 241 8.57 -8.92 15.77
CA LEU A 241 8.67 -7.82 14.84
C LEU A 241 10.14 -7.62 14.47
N TRP A 242 10.46 -7.73 13.19
CA TRP A 242 11.77 -7.42 12.63
C TRP A 242 11.64 -6.24 11.66
N MET A 243 12.61 -5.34 11.68
CA MET A 243 12.59 -4.15 10.84
C MET A 243 14.01 -3.83 10.36
N ARG A 244 14.07 -3.15 9.20
CA ARG A 244 15.31 -2.64 8.64
C ARG A 244 15.10 -1.26 8.05
N ASP A 245 16.05 -0.35 8.27
CA ASP A 245 16.08 0.96 7.62
C ASP A 245 16.97 0.98 6.37
N ASN A 246 16.93 2.08 5.60
CA ASN A 246 17.76 2.28 4.42
C ASN A 246 19.23 2.57 4.74
N GLY A 247 19.59 2.83 6.01
CA GLY A 247 20.95 2.90 6.52
C GLY A 247 21.54 1.54 6.83
N GLY A 248 20.74 0.46 6.78
CA GLY A 248 21.14 -0.91 7.07
C GLY A 248 21.06 -1.29 8.53
N ASN A 249 20.48 -0.46 9.42
CA ASN A 249 20.22 -0.84 10.79
C ASN A 249 19.06 -1.85 10.84
N GLU A 250 19.19 -2.85 11.70
CA GLU A 250 18.17 -3.86 11.93
C GLU A 250 17.69 -3.81 13.38
N PHE A 251 16.38 -3.98 13.57
CA PHE A 251 15.73 -3.91 14.88
C PHE A 251 14.83 -5.13 15.03
N GLU A 252 14.81 -5.70 16.22
CA GLU A 252 13.97 -6.84 16.54
C GLU A 252 13.30 -6.67 17.89
N GLN A 253 12.01 -7.03 17.98
CA GLN A 253 11.22 -6.96 19.20
C GLN A 253 10.22 -8.13 19.24
N THR A 254 10.26 -8.93 20.30
CA THR A 254 9.20 -9.91 20.61
C THR A 254 7.96 -9.18 21.14
N LEU A 255 6.77 -9.56 20.61
CA LEU A 255 5.46 -8.97 20.89
C LEU A 255 4.62 -9.85 21.83
#